data_f3348e3d8fce7cb2d6d237746fc00759
#
_entry.id   f3348e3d8fce7cb2d6d237746fc00759
#
_cell.length_a   1.000
_cell.length_b   1.000
_cell.length_c   1.000
_cell.angle_alpha   90.00
_cell.angle_beta   90.00
_cell.angle_gamma   90.00
#
_symmetry.space_group_name_H-M   'P 1'
#
loop_
_entity.id
_entity.type
_entity.pdbx_description
1 polymer ?
#
loop_
_entity_poly.entity_id
_entity_poly.type
_entity_poly.pdbx_seq_one_letter_code
_entity_poly.pdbx_strand_id
1 'polypeptide(L)'
;MNLRSVTSLYDIVGASDMTPNSSGARPHSVLVVDDHEDTRQMSLIVLRAQGFHASAAPSGDAAFLRACEERPDVIVTDLAMPEGNGWELIDKLSSDTRTKDIPVVMLTACATESVRRRAEEARLAAFFFKPCAPDVLAAELRRLSAERAS
;
A
#
# COMPACT_ATOMS: atom_id res chain seq x y z
N MET A 1 -14.45 -18.68 8.88
CA MET A 1 -13.50 -17.99 8.75
C MET A 1 -12.93 -17.55 9.91
N ASN A 2 -11.80 -17.67 10.08
CA ASN A 2 -11.28 -17.39 11.10
C ASN A 2 -10.95 -16.09 11.24
N LEU A 3 -11.47 -15.55 12.03
CA LEU A 3 -11.23 -14.29 12.17
C LEU A 3 -10.11 -14.04 12.89
N ARG A 4 -9.10 -14.34 12.59
CA ARG A 4 -8.05 -13.92 13.20
C ARG A 4 -8.00 -12.57 13.15
N SER A 5 -8.77 -11.91 13.54
CA SER A 5 -8.64 -10.55 13.44
C SER A 5 -7.47 -10.25 14.27
N VAL A 6 -6.53 -9.77 13.76
CA VAL A 6 -5.41 -9.38 14.46
C VAL A 6 -5.79 -8.19 15.19
N THR A 7 -5.83 -8.25 16.42
CA THR A 7 -6.26 -7.14 17.17
C THR A 7 -5.11 -6.33 17.68
N SER A 8 -3.93 -6.73 17.53
CA SER A 8 -2.84 -5.90 18.01
C SER A 8 -1.62 -6.11 17.17
N LEU A 9 -0.76 -5.12 17.22
CA LEU A 9 0.48 -5.20 16.51
C LEU A 9 1.29 -6.34 17.03
N TYR A 10 1.12 -6.67 18.29
CA TYR A 10 1.89 -7.73 18.87
C TYR A 10 1.54 -9.05 18.22
N ASP A 11 0.28 -9.26 17.89
CA ASP A 11 -0.11 -10.47 17.23
C ASP A 11 0.57 -10.59 15.87
N ILE A 12 0.71 -9.49 15.18
CA ILE A 12 1.32 -9.51 13.90
C ILE A 12 2.80 -9.81 14.01
N VAL A 13 3.45 -9.17 14.92
CA VAL A 13 4.87 -9.38 15.07
C VAL A 13 5.16 -10.76 15.60
N GLY A 14 4.31 -11.24 16.46
CA GLY A 14 4.62 -12.50 17.04
C GLY A 14 4.51 -13.65 16.12
N ALA A 15 3.94 -13.45 15.09
CA ALA A 15 3.75 -14.53 14.21
C ALA A 15 5.01 -14.92 13.71
N SER A 16 5.77 -14.60 14.21
CA SER A 16 6.93 -15.14 14.08
C SER A 16 7.49 -15.60 12.96
N ASP A 17 7.40 -15.98 12.56
CA ASP A 17 7.93 -16.44 11.62
C ASP A 17 8.14 -15.72 10.67
N MET A 18 8.61 -14.92 10.84
CA MET A 18 9.01 -14.12 10.05
C MET A 18 9.97 -14.64 9.21
N THR A 19 10.09 -15.78 9.00
CA THR A 19 11.05 -16.22 8.17
C THR A 19 10.72 -15.80 6.86
N PRO A 20 11.51 -15.34 6.22
CA PRO A 20 11.28 -14.80 4.99
C PRO A 20 11.09 -15.89 4.12
N ASN A 21 10.50 -15.78 3.22
CA ASN A 21 10.42 -16.51 2.21
C ASN A 21 11.38 -17.57 2.09
N SER A 22 11.08 -18.64 2.43
CA SER A 22 11.99 -19.70 2.35
C SER A 22 12.20 -20.18 0.94
N SER A 23 11.51 -19.62 0.00
CA SER A 23 11.73 -20.06 -1.37
C SER A 23 12.88 -19.32 -2.01
N GLY A 24 13.49 -18.40 -1.30
CA GLY A 24 14.61 -17.66 -1.85
C GLY A 24 14.22 -16.48 -2.69
N ALA A 25 12.97 -16.23 -2.90
CA ALA A 25 12.56 -15.06 -3.66
C ALA A 25 12.73 -13.82 -2.82
N ARG A 26 13.00 -12.69 -3.41
CA ARG A 26 13.12 -11.47 -2.66
C ARG A 26 11.76 -11.07 -2.12
N PRO A 27 11.70 -10.38 -1.01
CA PRO A 27 10.42 -9.92 -0.47
C PRO A 27 9.76 -8.94 -1.43
N HIS A 28 8.46 -8.90 -1.42
CA HIS A 28 7.74 -7.91 -2.22
C HIS A 28 7.93 -6.53 -1.61
N SER A 29 8.03 -5.52 -2.45
CA SER A 29 8.26 -4.18 -1.97
C SER A 29 7.00 -3.33 -2.05
N VAL A 30 6.74 -2.56 -1.02
CA VAL A 30 5.55 -1.75 -0.90
C VAL A 30 5.97 -0.32 -0.57
N LEU A 31 5.40 0.66 -1.27
CA LEU A 31 5.59 2.05 -0.92
C LEU A 31 4.30 2.56 -0.31
N VAL A 32 4.38 3.09 0.90
CA VAL A 32 3.22 3.61 1.62
C VAL A 32 3.24 5.14 1.53
N VAL A 33 2.13 5.74 1.15
CA VAL A 33 2.05 7.19 1.04
C VAL A 33 1.00 7.71 2.01
N ASP A 34 1.42 8.46 3.00
CA ASP A 34 0.54 8.98 4.03
C ASP A 34 1.21 10.21 4.65
N ASP A 35 0.47 11.30 4.79
CA ASP A 35 1.04 12.52 5.32
C ASP A 35 1.13 12.54 6.84
N HIS A 36 0.45 11.62 7.52
CA HIS A 36 0.53 11.56 8.97
C HIS A 36 1.69 10.68 9.39
N GLU A 37 2.62 11.25 10.11
CA GLU A 37 3.81 10.50 10.47
C GLU A 37 3.50 9.28 11.31
N ASP A 38 2.63 9.38 12.28
CA ASP A 38 2.33 8.25 13.15
C ASP A 38 1.70 7.11 12.38
N THR A 39 0.75 7.40 11.49
CA THR A 39 0.11 6.38 10.67
C THR A 39 1.11 5.76 9.71
N ARG A 40 1.98 6.60 9.16
CA ARG A 40 2.99 6.13 8.22
C ARG A 40 3.96 5.16 8.91
N GLN A 41 4.42 5.52 10.11
CA GLN A 41 5.33 4.67 10.86
C GLN A 41 4.66 3.36 11.26
N MET A 42 3.41 3.41 11.68
CA MET A 42 2.69 2.21 12.05
C MET A 42 2.53 1.29 10.84
N SER A 43 2.23 1.86 9.68
CA SER A 43 2.08 1.06 8.46
C SER A 43 3.38 0.35 8.12
N LEU A 44 4.50 1.03 8.29
CA LEU A 44 5.79 0.40 8.02
C LEU A 44 6.04 -0.77 8.96
N ILE A 45 5.74 -0.60 10.24
CA ILE A 45 5.96 -1.66 11.22
C ILE A 45 5.09 -2.87 10.87
N VAL A 46 3.82 -2.62 10.59
CA VAL A 46 2.90 -3.71 10.29
C VAL A 46 3.30 -4.45 9.03
N LEU A 47 3.63 -3.72 7.98
CA LEU A 47 3.96 -4.37 6.71
C LEU A 47 5.29 -5.12 6.79
N ARG A 48 6.26 -4.57 7.49
CA ARG A 48 7.53 -5.26 7.65
C ARG A 48 7.35 -6.54 8.47
N ALA A 49 6.47 -6.50 9.46
CA ALA A 49 6.17 -7.69 10.24
C ALA A 49 5.48 -8.76 9.39
N GLN A 50 4.81 -8.35 8.31
CA GLN A 50 4.17 -9.28 7.40
C GLN A 50 5.13 -9.76 6.31
N GLY A 51 6.37 -9.36 6.36
CA GLY A 51 7.37 -9.84 5.41
C GLY A 51 7.62 -8.97 4.20
N PHE A 52 7.02 -7.77 4.14
CA PHE A 52 7.26 -6.88 3.02
C PHE A 52 8.49 -6.01 3.23
N HIS A 53 9.11 -5.63 2.13
CA HIS A 53 10.15 -4.62 2.17
C HIS A 53 9.39 -3.29 1.98
N ALA A 54 9.14 -2.58 3.05
CA ALA A 54 8.28 -1.41 3.02
C ALA A 54 9.06 -0.12 3.17
N SER A 55 8.71 0.86 2.34
CA SER A 55 9.24 2.20 2.45
C SER A 55 8.06 3.16 2.43
N ALA A 56 8.28 4.41 2.73
CA ALA A 56 7.20 5.35 2.89
C ALA A 56 7.54 6.73 2.38
N ALA A 57 6.53 7.49 1.99
CA ALA A 57 6.70 8.86 1.56
C ALA A 57 5.62 9.72 2.19
N PRO A 58 5.94 10.96 2.57
CA PRO A 58 4.98 11.81 3.27
C PRO A 58 4.05 12.61 2.37
N SER A 59 4.24 12.58 1.08
CA SER A 59 3.44 13.36 0.16
C SER A 59 3.39 12.70 -1.20
N GLY A 60 2.49 13.17 -2.03
CA GLY A 60 2.38 12.63 -3.39
C GLY A 60 3.63 12.89 -4.21
N ASP A 61 4.22 14.09 -4.07
CA ASP A 61 5.42 14.41 -4.84
C ASP A 61 6.59 13.54 -4.42
N ALA A 62 6.80 13.37 -3.13
CA ALA A 62 7.88 12.51 -2.64
C ALA A 62 7.62 11.07 -3.05
N ALA A 63 6.37 10.64 -3.04
CA ALA A 63 6.02 9.28 -3.41
C ALA A 63 6.31 9.02 -4.88
N PHE A 64 6.00 9.99 -5.75
CA PHE A 64 6.23 9.80 -7.18
C PHE A 64 7.73 9.64 -7.46
N LEU A 65 8.55 10.50 -6.85
CA LEU A 65 9.98 10.40 -7.05
C LEU A 65 10.53 9.07 -6.55
N ARG A 66 10.06 8.66 -5.37
CA ARG A 66 10.52 7.40 -4.81
C ARG A 66 10.05 6.21 -5.64
N ALA A 67 8.85 6.28 -6.20
CA ALA A 67 8.35 5.20 -7.04
C ALA A 67 9.18 5.08 -8.32
N CYS A 68 9.60 6.20 -8.89
CA CYS A 68 10.43 6.17 -10.09
C CYS A 68 11.80 5.55 -9.80
N GLU A 69 12.35 5.83 -8.62
CA GLU A 69 13.64 5.31 -8.27
C GLU A 69 13.58 3.87 -7.80
N GLU A 70 12.68 3.53 -6.94
CA GLU A 70 12.65 2.22 -6.32
C GLU A 70 11.82 1.20 -7.07
N ARG A 71 10.86 1.65 -7.84
CA ARG A 71 9.97 0.78 -8.59
C ARG A 71 9.37 -0.30 -7.70
N PRO A 72 8.58 0.10 -6.70
CA PRO A 72 8.00 -0.89 -5.79
C PRO A 72 7.04 -1.82 -6.51
N ASP A 73 6.75 -2.95 -5.91
CA ASP A 73 5.83 -3.90 -6.49
C ASP A 73 4.38 -3.43 -6.35
N VAL A 74 4.09 -2.61 -5.35
CA VAL A 74 2.75 -2.07 -5.14
C VAL A 74 2.85 -0.78 -4.34
N ILE A 75 1.92 0.14 -4.55
CA ILE A 75 1.86 1.40 -3.82
C ILE A 75 0.54 1.46 -3.09
N VAL A 76 0.57 1.84 -1.80
CA VAL A 76 -0.62 2.04 -1.01
C VAL A 76 -0.68 3.52 -0.67
N THR A 77 -1.72 4.22 -1.06
CA THR A 77 -1.78 5.65 -0.82
C THR A 77 -3.08 6.05 -0.15
N ASP A 78 -3.01 7.02 0.75
CA ASP A 78 -4.19 7.67 1.27
C ASP A 78 -4.68 8.64 0.21
N LEU A 79 -5.95 8.92 0.22
CA LEU A 79 -6.53 9.87 -0.69
C LEU A 79 -6.37 11.29 -0.18
N ALA A 80 -6.65 11.51 1.08
CA ALA A 80 -6.67 12.85 1.62
C ALA A 80 -5.32 13.28 2.14
N MET A 81 -4.62 14.08 1.39
CA MET A 81 -3.33 14.63 1.80
C MET A 81 -3.31 16.11 1.47
N PRO A 82 -2.80 16.94 2.35
CA PRO A 82 -2.88 18.39 2.19
C PRO A 82 -2.19 18.92 0.94
N GLU A 83 -1.07 18.36 0.58
CA GLU A 83 -0.39 18.87 -0.54
C GLU A 83 -0.48 17.97 -1.68
N GLY A 84 -1.43 18.10 -2.50
CA GLY A 84 -1.58 17.22 -3.62
C GLY A 84 -2.26 15.97 -3.13
N ASN A 85 -3.46 15.72 -3.50
CA ASN A 85 -4.20 14.60 -3.01
C ASN A 85 -3.79 13.31 -3.73
N GLY A 86 -4.32 12.21 -3.28
CA GLY A 86 -4.00 10.92 -3.85
C GLY A 86 -4.36 10.80 -5.32
N TRP A 87 -5.37 11.55 -5.79
CA TRP A 87 -5.74 11.48 -7.20
C TRP A 87 -4.65 12.05 -8.10
N GLU A 88 -4.00 13.13 -7.65
CA GLU A 88 -2.90 13.70 -8.44
C GLU A 88 -1.75 12.73 -8.53
N LEU A 89 -1.48 12.04 -7.44
CA LEU A 89 -0.41 11.04 -7.43
C LEU A 89 -0.76 9.91 -8.40
N ILE A 90 -2.01 9.43 -8.39
CA ILE A 90 -2.43 8.37 -9.27
C ILE A 90 -2.28 8.80 -10.73
N ASP A 91 -2.63 10.05 -11.05
CA ASP A 91 -2.50 10.55 -12.41
C ASP A 91 -1.03 10.58 -12.83
N LYS A 92 -0.14 11.03 -11.96
CA LYS A 92 1.27 11.07 -12.28
C LYS A 92 1.84 9.69 -12.48
N LEU A 93 1.45 8.75 -11.62
CA LEU A 93 1.97 7.39 -11.71
C LEU A 93 1.50 6.71 -13.01
N SER A 94 0.26 6.94 -13.40
CA SER A 94 -0.27 6.29 -14.58
C SER A 94 0.22 6.92 -15.88
N SER A 95 0.77 8.13 -15.80
CA SER A 95 1.25 8.83 -16.98
C SER A 95 2.74 8.66 -17.24
N ASP A 96 3.47 8.05 -16.33
CA ASP A 96 4.92 7.92 -16.47
C ASP A 96 5.27 6.47 -16.80
N THR A 97 6.09 6.27 -17.81
CA THR A 97 6.43 4.92 -18.26
C THR A 97 7.14 4.11 -17.19
N ARG A 98 7.80 4.77 -16.24
CA ARG A 98 8.51 4.06 -15.19
C ARG A 98 7.58 3.51 -14.12
N THR A 99 6.36 4.07 -13.99
CA THR A 99 5.48 3.73 -12.88
C THR A 99 4.10 3.26 -13.31
N LYS A 100 3.75 3.40 -14.58
CA LYS A 100 2.37 3.15 -15.02
C LYS A 100 1.87 1.75 -14.76
N ASP A 101 2.77 0.79 -14.68
CA ASP A 101 2.36 -0.58 -14.46
C ASP A 101 2.38 -1.01 -13.00
N ILE A 102 2.74 -0.12 -12.09
CA ILE A 102 2.77 -0.44 -10.67
C ILE A 102 1.33 -0.37 -10.15
N PRO A 103 0.82 -1.43 -9.55
CA PRO A 103 -0.55 -1.40 -9.04
C PRO A 103 -0.66 -0.45 -7.85
N VAL A 104 -1.75 0.31 -7.79
CA VAL A 104 -1.97 1.27 -6.73
C VAL A 104 -3.21 0.87 -5.95
N VAL A 105 -3.07 0.80 -4.63
CA VAL A 105 -4.16 0.50 -3.72
C VAL A 105 -4.47 1.78 -2.95
N MET A 106 -5.72 2.20 -2.94
CA MET A 106 -6.11 3.38 -2.20
C MET A 106 -6.75 2.98 -0.89
N LEU A 107 -6.38 3.66 0.18
CA LEU A 107 -6.90 3.39 1.50
C LEU A 107 -7.38 4.73 2.04
N THR A 108 -8.65 4.91 2.26
CA THR A 108 -9.17 6.20 2.67
C THR A 108 -10.32 6.10 3.65
N ALA A 109 -10.45 7.10 4.50
CA ALA A 109 -11.59 7.20 5.40
C ALA A 109 -12.78 7.88 4.73
N CYS A 110 -12.57 8.48 3.55
CA CYS A 110 -13.62 9.21 2.87
C CYS A 110 -14.40 8.30 1.93
N ALA A 111 -15.63 7.97 2.29
CA ALA A 111 -16.39 7.00 1.53
C ALA A 111 -17.59 7.59 0.81
N THR A 112 -17.44 8.74 0.20
CA THR A 112 -18.56 9.34 -0.52
C THR A 112 -18.78 8.64 -1.86
N GLU A 113 -19.96 8.83 -2.41
CA GLU A 113 -20.28 8.25 -3.68
C GLU A 113 -19.36 8.77 -4.79
N SER A 114 -19.00 10.02 -4.75
CA SER A 114 -18.14 10.58 -5.78
C SER A 114 -16.73 9.99 -5.70
N VAL A 115 -16.24 9.74 -4.49
CA VAL A 115 -14.92 9.12 -4.33
C VAL A 115 -14.97 7.69 -4.86
N ARG A 116 -16.03 6.95 -4.53
CA ARG A 116 -16.17 5.59 -4.97
C ARG A 116 -16.22 5.51 -6.51
N ARG A 117 -16.97 6.42 -7.13
CA ARG A 117 -17.09 6.42 -8.57
C ARG A 117 -15.75 6.75 -9.22
N ARG A 118 -15.04 7.72 -8.67
CA ARG A 118 -13.76 8.12 -9.23
C ARG A 118 -12.73 6.99 -9.08
N ALA A 119 -12.82 6.22 -7.98
CA ALA A 119 -11.93 5.09 -7.78
C ALA A 119 -12.13 4.03 -8.85
N GLU A 120 -13.36 3.80 -9.26
CA GLU A 120 -13.64 2.83 -10.31
C GLU A 120 -13.08 3.31 -11.64
N GLU A 121 -13.16 4.61 -11.91
CA GLU A 121 -12.67 5.15 -13.16
C GLU A 121 -11.16 5.24 -13.21
N ALA A 122 -10.51 5.32 -12.09
CA ALA A 122 -9.07 5.55 -12.03
C ALA A 122 -8.23 4.30 -12.21
N ARG A 123 -8.87 3.16 -12.41
CA ARG A 123 -8.11 1.92 -12.62
C ARG A 123 -7.23 1.56 -11.44
N LEU A 124 -7.70 1.81 -10.24
CA LEU A 124 -6.98 1.38 -9.07
C LEU A 124 -7.01 -0.13 -8.96
N ALA A 125 -5.95 -0.70 -8.48
CA ALA A 125 -5.89 -2.15 -8.30
C ALA A 125 -6.82 -2.59 -7.18
N ALA A 126 -6.98 -1.76 -6.15
CA ALA A 126 -7.90 -2.06 -5.07
C ALA A 126 -8.23 -0.79 -4.31
N PHE A 127 -9.32 -0.82 -3.57
CA PHE A 127 -9.78 0.35 -2.86
C PHE A 127 -10.35 -0.14 -1.54
N PHE A 128 -9.83 0.36 -0.44
CA PHE A 128 -10.31 -0.02 0.89
C PHE A 128 -10.68 1.20 1.71
N PHE A 129 -11.67 1.04 2.58
CA PHE A 129 -12.04 2.11 3.49
C PHE A 129 -11.34 1.86 4.82
N LYS A 130 -10.91 2.92 5.47
CA LYS A 130 -10.34 2.84 6.80
C LYS A 130 -11.46 2.73 7.81
N PRO A 131 -11.29 1.94 8.84
CA PRO A 131 -10.13 1.13 9.15
C PRO A 131 -10.11 -0.16 8.35
N CYS A 132 -8.95 -0.57 7.94
CA CYS A 132 -8.80 -1.80 7.17
C CYS A 132 -7.92 -2.74 7.97
N ALA A 133 -8.34 -3.96 8.15
CA ALA A 133 -7.57 -4.91 8.94
C ALA A 133 -6.23 -5.17 8.28
N PRO A 134 -5.15 -5.18 9.03
CA PRO A 134 -3.82 -5.35 8.44
C PRO A 134 -3.65 -6.64 7.64
N ASP A 135 -4.25 -7.73 8.09
CA ASP A 135 -4.11 -8.99 7.39
C ASP A 135 -4.88 -8.99 6.06
N VAL A 136 -6.00 -8.27 6.00
CA VAL A 136 -6.76 -8.16 4.77
C VAL A 136 -5.97 -7.35 3.75
N LEU A 137 -5.41 -6.23 4.18
CA LEU A 137 -4.59 -5.41 3.31
C LEU A 137 -3.36 -6.19 2.84
N ALA A 138 -2.68 -6.86 3.76
CA ALA A 138 -1.46 -7.59 3.42
C ALA A 138 -1.75 -8.70 2.41
N ALA A 139 -2.88 -9.38 2.53
CA ALA A 139 -3.24 -10.44 1.59
C ALA A 139 -3.40 -9.87 0.18
N GLU A 140 -4.05 -8.71 0.07
CA GLU A 140 -4.25 -8.10 -1.24
C GLU A 140 -2.92 -7.60 -1.81
N LEU A 141 -2.06 -7.05 -0.98
CA LEU A 141 -0.76 -6.58 -1.44
C LEU A 141 0.10 -7.74 -1.93
N ARG A 142 0.03 -8.89 -1.26
CA ARG A 142 0.78 -10.06 -1.72
C ARG A 142 0.24 -10.54 -3.06
N ARG A 143 -1.06 -10.54 -3.24
CA ARG A 143 -1.66 -10.99 -4.48
C ARG A 143 -1.23 -10.10 -5.64
N LEU A 144 -1.28 -8.78 -5.44
CA LEU A 144 -0.92 -7.84 -6.48
C LEU A 144 0.57 -7.89 -6.79
N SER A 145 1.40 -8.04 -5.77
CA SER A 145 2.85 -8.13 -5.97
C SER A 145 3.21 -9.38 -6.73
N ALA A 146 2.56 -10.49 -6.42
CA ALA A 146 2.84 -11.74 -7.11
C ALA A 146 2.41 -11.68 -8.56
N GLU A 147 1.28 -11.03 -8.86
CA GLU A 147 0.83 -10.89 -10.22
C GLU A 147 1.80 -10.05 -11.04
N ARG A 148 2.34 -8.99 -10.43
CA ARG A 148 3.27 -8.16 -11.14
C ARG A 148 4.57 -8.89 -11.42
N ALA A 149 4.99 -9.76 -10.51
CA ALA A 149 6.24 -10.45 -10.65
C ALA A 149 6.19 -11.57 -11.66
N SER A 150 5.00 -11.96 -12.09
CA SER A 150 4.89 -13.07 -13.05
C SER A 150 5.18 -12.65 -14.50
#